data_16bb1ff691bb0757ae8b5a64ac54e3f8
#
_entry.id   16bb1ff691bb0757ae8b5a64ac54e3f8
#
_cell.length_a   1.000
_cell.length_b   1.000
_cell.length_c   1.000
_cell.angle_alpha   90.00
_cell.angle_beta   90.00
_cell.angle_gamma   90.00
#
_symmetry.space_group_name_H-M   'P 1'
#
loop_
_entity.id
_entity.type
_entity.pdbx_description
1 polymer ?
#
loop_
_entity_poly.entity_id
_entity_poly.type
_entity_poly.pdbx_seq_one_letter_code
_entity_poly.pdbx_strand_id
1 'polypeptide(L)'
;LEHKMGIHGNATCQMVLEDAVGTLVGEPGKGLQAMFVMMNAARLGVGNQSLGLTEVAFQNALAYAKERIQMRSLTGPKATDKPADPIIVHPDVRRMLLTAKAWAEGARALLCFCAVLSDKELHHPDEKVRSDSAELLALLTPIAKAFVTDNGFAATNECLQVFGGHGYIKEWGMEQFVRDAR
;
A
#
# COMPACT_ATOMS: atom_id res chain seq x y z
N LEU A 1 3.08 -0.49 25.30
CA LEU A 1 3.13 0.03 23.92
C LEU A 1 4.46 -0.34 23.29
N GLU A 2 4.40 -0.82 22.03
CA GLU A 2 5.60 -1.15 21.26
C GLU A 2 6.14 0.07 20.52
N HIS A 3 7.47 0.23 20.49
CA HIS A 3 8.17 1.24 19.69
C HIS A 3 8.43 0.66 18.29
N LYS A 4 7.51 0.90 17.38
CA LYS A 4 7.53 0.34 16.02
C LYS A 4 8.35 1.18 15.06
N MET A 5 8.74 0.57 13.92
CA MET A 5 9.41 1.24 12.80
C MET A 5 8.49 2.27 12.11
N GLY A 6 7.22 1.94 11.94
CA GLY A 6 6.20 2.76 11.27
C GLY A 6 4.83 2.59 11.92
N ILE A 7 3.83 3.24 11.32
CA ILE A 7 2.43 3.21 11.78
C ILE A 7 2.34 3.58 13.27
N HIS A 8 3.00 4.66 13.65
CA HIS A 8 3.14 5.07 15.06
C HIS A 8 1.81 5.52 15.67
N GLY A 9 0.84 5.94 14.86
CA GLY A 9 -0.49 6.34 15.30
C GLY A 9 -1.39 5.18 15.76
N ASN A 10 -0.98 3.94 15.49
CA ASN A 10 -1.70 2.74 15.95
C ASN A 10 -1.00 2.15 17.18
N ALA A 11 -1.75 2.01 18.28
CA ALA A 11 -1.24 1.46 19.53
C ALA A 11 -1.10 -0.07 19.43
N THR A 12 0.12 -0.54 19.15
CA THR A 12 0.46 -1.96 19.32
C THR A 12 0.96 -2.18 20.73
N CYS A 13 0.35 -3.13 21.46
CA CYS A 13 0.68 -3.35 22.87
C CYS A 13 0.44 -4.80 23.28
N GLN A 14 1.12 -5.21 24.33
CA GLN A 14 0.79 -6.42 25.06
C GLN A 14 -0.33 -6.08 26.05
N MET A 15 -1.45 -6.81 25.96
CA MET A 15 -2.54 -6.69 26.91
C MET A 15 -2.29 -7.61 28.09
N VAL A 16 -2.41 -7.07 29.30
CA VAL A 16 -2.31 -7.81 30.55
C VAL A 16 -3.68 -7.74 31.24
N LEU A 17 -4.26 -8.89 31.54
CA LEU A 17 -5.54 -9.01 32.26
C LEU A 17 -5.26 -9.53 33.66
N GLU A 18 -5.53 -8.69 34.67
CA GLU A 18 -5.37 -9.02 36.08
C GLU A 18 -6.76 -9.03 36.74
N ASP A 19 -7.24 -10.20 37.13
CA ASP A 19 -8.57 -10.45 37.74
C ASP A 19 -9.74 -9.78 36.99
N ALA A 20 -9.59 -9.63 35.66
CA ALA A 20 -10.60 -8.99 34.81
C ALA A 20 -11.83 -9.89 34.67
N VAL A 21 -13.00 -9.34 34.99
CA VAL A 21 -14.29 -10.01 34.79
C VAL A 21 -14.65 -9.93 33.30
N GLY A 22 -14.92 -11.06 32.66
CA GLY A 22 -15.30 -11.14 31.27
C GLY A 22 -16.49 -12.06 31.03
N THR A 23 -17.12 -11.89 29.88
CA THR A 23 -18.18 -12.78 29.38
C THR A 23 -17.71 -13.47 28.12
N LEU A 24 -17.90 -14.79 28.05
CA LEU A 24 -17.58 -15.55 26.84
C LEU A 24 -18.53 -15.17 25.71
N VAL A 25 -17.97 -14.81 24.55
CA VAL A 25 -18.70 -14.56 23.31
C VAL A 25 -18.40 -15.71 22.33
N GLY A 26 -19.42 -16.43 21.92
CA GLY A 26 -19.30 -17.61 21.05
C GLY A 26 -19.12 -18.92 21.84
N GLU A 27 -18.66 -19.95 21.15
CA GLU A 27 -18.48 -21.29 21.72
C GLU A 27 -17.07 -21.50 22.30
N PRO A 28 -16.91 -22.21 23.42
CA PRO A 28 -15.59 -22.57 23.92
C PRO A 28 -14.75 -23.31 22.88
N GLY A 29 -13.46 -22.90 22.73
CA GLY A 29 -12.54 -23.54 21.80
C GLY A 29 -12.68 -23.09 20.33
N LYS A 30 -13.64 -22.20 19.99
CA LYS A 30 -13.88 -21.69 18.62
C LYS A 30 -13.27 -20.30 18.35
N GLY A 31 -12.53 -19.74 19.29
CA GLY A 31 -11.96 -18.37 19.16
C GLY A 31 -11.08 -18.17 17.94
N LEU A 32 -10.27 -19.17 17.56
CA LEU A 32 -9.43 -19.10 16.37
C LEU A 32 -10.26 -18.99 15.08
N GLN A 33 -11.35 -19.74 14.99
CA GLN A 33 -12.27 -19.67 13.85
C GLN A 33 -12.93 -18.27 13.75
N ALA A 34 -13.38 -17.72 14.86
CA ALA A 34 -13.93 -16.37 14.91
C ALA A 34 -12.89 -15.30 14.52
N MET A 35 -11.64 -15.45 14.94
CA MET A 35 -10.54 -14.56 14.55
C MET A 35 -10.31 -14.57 13.04
N PHE A 36 -10.41 -15.71 12.36
CA PHE A 36 -10.20 -15.76 10.90
C PHE A 36 -11.25 -15.00 10.10
N VAL A 37 -12.46 -14.82 10.60
CA VAL A 37 -13.47 -13.95 9.97
C VAL A 37 -12.94 -12.52 9.86
N MET A 38 -12.40 -11.97 10.95
CA MET A 38 -11.76 -10.66 10.98
C MET A 38 -10.49 -10.62 10.13
N MET A 39 -9.63 -11.64 10.24
CA MET A 39 -8.34 -11.66 9.56
C MET A 39 -8.45 -11.67 8.05
N ASN A 40 -9.45 -12.32 7.47
CA ASN A 40 -9.65 -12.33 6.03
C ASN A 40 -10.02 -10.93 5.50
N ALA A 41 -10.89 -10.22 6.20
CA ALA A 41 -11.19 -8.82 5.87
C ALA A 41 -9.96 -7.91 6.07
N ALA A 42 -9.23 -8.10 7.17
CA ALA A 42 -8.03 -7.33 7.47
C ALA A 42 -6.93 -7.48 6.40
N ARG A 43 -6.78 -8.66 5.79
CA ARG A 43 -5.80 -8.88 4.70
C ARG A 43 -6.04 -7.98 3.51
N LEU A 44 -7.29 -7.82 3.07
CA LEU A 44 -7.65 -6.89 2.00
C LEU A 44 -7.49 -5.43 2.46
N GLY A 45 -7.83 -5.12 3.71
CA GLY A 45 -7.62 -3.81 4.32
C GLY A 45 -6.14 -3.39 4.33
N VAL A 46 -5.22 -4.30 4.68
CA VAL A 46 -3.77 -4.05 4.63
C VAL A 46 -3.28 -3.87 3.19
N GLY A 47 -3.82 -4.62 2.23
CA GLY A 47 -3.56 -4.38 0.81
C GLY A 47 -3.96 -2.97 0.39
N ASN A 48 -5.15 -2.52 0.80
CA ASN A 48 -5.64 -1.17 0.51
C ASN A 48 -4.79 -0.07 1.18
N GLN A 49 -4.30 -0.31 2.41
CA GLN A 49 -3.35 0.59 3.07
C GLN A 49 -2.07 0.74 2.24
N SER A 50 -1.50 -0.37 1.77
CA SER A 50 -0.30 -0.36 0.92
C SER A 50 -0.54 0.37 -0.41
N LEU A 51 -1.71 0.18 -1.04
CA LEU A 51 -2.11 0.95 -2.22
C LEU A 51 -2.16 2.46 -1.93
N GLY A 52 -2.76 2.86 -0.80
CA GLY A 52 -2.83 4.27 -0.40
C GLY A 52 -1.46 4.91 -0.22
N LEU A 53 -0.53 4.19 0.44
CA LEU A 53 0.86 4.63 0.64
C LEU A 53 1.61 4.74 -0.70
N THR A 54 1.43 3.78 -1.60
CA THR A 54 2.02 3.80 -2.94
C THR A 54 1.51 5.00 -3.75
N GLU A 55 0.21 5.23 -3.74
CA GLU A 55 -0.43 6.32 -4.47
C GLU A 55 0.05 7.68 -3.99
N VAL A 56 0.05 7.94 -2.67
CA VAL A 56 0.50 9.24 -2.14
C VAL A 56 1.99 9.45 -2.37
N ALA A 57 2.81 8.41 -2.23
CA ALA A 57 4.24 8.50 -2.53
C ALA A 57 4.49 8.82 -4.00
N PHE A 58 3.76 8.18 -4.93
CA PHE A 58 3.84 8.45 -6.36
C PHE A 58 3.44 9.89 -6.70
N GLN A 59 2.33 10.39 -6.16
CA GLN A 59 1.88 11.75 -6.43
C GLN A 59 2.90 12.79 -5.97
N ASN A 60 3.47 12.62 -4.78
CA ASN A 60 4.54 13.50 -4.28
C ASN A 60 5.81 13.42 -5.14
N ALA A 61 6.24 12.21 -5.49
CA ALA A 61 7.41 12.01 -6.35
C ALA A 61 7.23 12.61 -7.74
N LEU A 62 6.03 12.49 -8.32
CA LEU A 62 5.70 13.09 -9.63
C LEU A 62 5.72 14.61 -9.59
N ALA A 63 5.15 15.23 -8.56
CA ALA A 63 5.18 16.68 -8.36
C ALA A 63 6.62 17.16 -8.21
N TYR A 64 7.38 16.55 -7.33
CA TYR A 64 8.80 16.89 -7.13
C TYR A 64 9.62 16.74 -8.42
N ALA A 65 9.43 15.66 -9.18
CA ALA A 65 10.19 15.42 -10.41
C ALA A 65 9.91 16.45 -11.52
N LYS A 66 8.72 17.07 -11.52
CA LYS A 66 8.35 18.15 -12.45
C LYS A 66 8.96 19.50 -12.05
N GLU A 67 9.16 19.74 -10.77
CA GLU A 67 9.65 21.02 -10.24
C GLU A 67 11.17 21.06 -10.06
N ARG A 68 11.75 19.96 -9.55
CA ARG A 68 13.20 19.86 -9.29
C ARG A 68 13.96 19.90 -10.59
N ILE A 69 14.84 20.89 -10.73
CA ILE A 69 15.75 21.01 -11.89
C ILE A 69 17.14 20.50 -11.51
N GLN A 70 17.73 19.65 -12.37
CA GLN A 70 19.09 19.14 -12.19
C GLN A 70 19.59 18.52 -13.48
N MET A 71 20.81 18.88 -13.88
CA MET A 71 21.45 18.43 -15.11
C MET A 71 20.66 18.78 -16.39
N ARG A 72 21.06 18.22 -17.51
CA ARG A 72 20.40 18.35 -18.81
C ARG A 72 20.00 16.96 -19.32
N SER A 73 18.92 16.89 -20.07
CA SER A 73 18.52 15.66 -20.75
C SER A 73 19.62 15.19 -21.70
N LEU A 74 19.84 13.87 -21.77
CA LEU A 74 20.80 13.24 -22.68
C LEU A 74 20.49 13.54 -24.17
N THR A 75 19.25 13.89 -24.48
CA THR A 75 18.80 14.22 -25.85
C THR A 75 18.73 15.73 -26.10
N GLY A 76 19.49 16.51 -25.35
CA GLY A 76 19.55 17.99 -25.41
C GLY A 76 18.57 18.67 -24.45
N PRO A 77 18.82 19.98 -24.16
CA PRO A 77 18.02 20.74 -23.20
C PRO A 77 16.52 20.71 -23.51
N LYS A 78 15.68 20.55 -22.49
CA LYS A 78 14.21 20.55 -22.60
C LYS A 78 13.59 21.84 -22.05
N ALA A 79 14.23 22.45 -21.05
CA ALA A 79 13.86 23.77 -20.51
C ALA A 79 14.98 24.75 -20.81
N THR A 80 14.97 25.32 -22.02
CA THR A 80 16.03 26.21 -22.52
C THR A 80 16.09 27.57 -21.80
N ASP A 81 15.00 27.97 -21.19
CA ASP A 81 14.83 29.18 -20.36
C ASP A 81 15.36 29.00 -18.92
N LYS A 82 15.71 27.77 -18.51
CA LYS A 82 16.17 27.44 -17.15
C LYS A 82 17.63 26.97 -17.15
N PRO A 83 18.35 27.11 -16.02
CA PRO A 83 19.75 26.67 -15.91
C PRO A 83 19.93 25.14 -15.99
N ALA A 84 18.87 24.36 -15.73
CA ALA A 84 18.84 22.91 -15.82
C ALA A 84 17.46 22.42 -16.24
N ASP A 85 17.34 21.13 -16.59
CA ASP A 85 16.05 20.52 -16.92
C ASP A 85 15.36 19.97 -15.67
N PRO A 86 14.01 19.88 -15.64
CA PRO A 86 13.29 19.12 -14.63
C PRO A 86 13.74 17.65 -14.64
N ILE A 87 13.91 17.05 -13.44
CA ILE A 87 14.47 15.69 -13.36
C ILE A 87 13.57 14.62 -14.00
N ILE A 88 12.30 14.91 -14.22
CA ILE A 88 11.37 14.01 -14.93
C ILE A 88 11.82 13.69 -16.38
N VAL A 89 12.73 14.47 -16.96
CA VAL A 89 13.25 14.18 -18.30
C VAL A 89 14.27 13.03 -18.32
N HIS A 90 14.82 12.65 -17.16
CA HIS A 90 15.81 11.60 -17.05
C HIS A 90 15.17 10.22 -17.13
N PRO A 91 15.73 9.29 -17.94
CA PRO A 91 15.12 7.99 -18.17
C PRO A 91 14.87 7.16 -16.91
N ASP A 92 15.81 7.15 -15.96
CA ASP A 92 15.67 6.37 -14.73
C ASP A 92 14.61 6.95 -13.78
N VAL A 93 14.50 8.29 -13.70
CA VAL A 93 13.41 8.94 -12.95
C VAL A 93 12.05 8.54 -13.55
N ARG A 94 11.94 8.51 -14.89
CA ARG A 94 10.72 8.04 -15.57
C ARG A 94 10.43 6.57 -15.28
N ARG A 95 11.45 5.71 -15.27
CA ARG A 95 11.31 4.30 -14.93
C ARG A 95 10.73 4.16 -13.52
N MET A 96 11.31 4.82 -12.51
CA MET A 96 10.83 4.80 -11.14
C MET A 96 9.36 5.24 -11.03
N LEU A 97 9.02 6.37 -11.63
CA LEU A 97 7.65 6.90 -11.62
C LEU A 97 6.66 5.98 -12.36
N LEU A 98 7.02 5.43 -13.53
CA LEU A 98 6.15 4.53 -14.27
C LEU A 98 5.96 3.19 -13.55
N THR A 99 7.00 2.69 -12.89
CA THR A 99 6.91 1.48 -12.05
C THR A 99 5.95 1.69 -10.90
N ALA A 100 6.10 2.79 -10.15
CA ALA A 100 5.21 3.10 -9.03
C ALA A 100 3.75 3.28 -9.51
N LYS A 101 3.53 3.97 -10.62
CA LYS A 101 2.21 4.15 -11.24
C LYS A 101 1.59 2.80 -11.64
N ALA A 102 2.35 1.95 -12.32
CA ALA A 102 1.86 0.65 -12.77
C ALA A 102 1.45 -0.24 -11.58
N TRP A 103 2.24 -0.22 -10.49
CA TRP A 103 1.88 -0.95 -9.27
C TRP A 103 0.65 -0.38 -8.58
N ALA A 104 0.52 0.94 -8.48
CA ALA A 104 -0.66 1.58 -7.87
C ALA A 104 -1.95 1.26 -8.66
N GLU A 105 -1.92 1.40 -9.98
CA GLU A 105 -3.09 1.13 -10.83
C GLU A 105 -3.45 -0.37 -10.86
N GLY A 106 -2.45 -1.25 -10.97
CA GLY A 106 -2.64 -2.70 -10.94
C GLY A 106 -3.16 -3.20 -9.60
N ALA A 107 -2.60 -2.70 -8.49
CA ALA A 107 -3.08 -3.01 -7.14
C ALA A 107 -4.52 -2.57 -6.93
N ARG A 108 -4.88 -1.37 -7.39
CA ARG A 108 -6.25 -0.85 -7.34
C ARG A 108 -7.22 -1.77 -8.09
N ALA A 109 -6.88 -2.17 -9.31
CA ALA A 109 -7.71 -3.06 -10.11
C ALA A 109 -7.92 -4.41 -9.41
N LEU A 110 -6.86 -5.02 -8.87
CA LEU A 110 -6.92 -6.29 -8.14
C LEU A 110 -7.76 -6.19 -6.86
N LEU A 111 -7.57 -5.14 -6.06
CA LEU A 111 -8.32 -4.95 -4.81
C LEU A 111 -9.80 -4.64 -5.09
N CYS A 112 -10.11 -3.84 -6.11
CA CYS A 112 -11.50 -3.62 -6.53
C CYS A 112 -12.16 -4.93 -7.01
N PHE A 113 -11.43 -5.78 -7.73
CA PHE A 113 -11.93 -7.09 -8.13
C PHE A 113 -12.24 -7.98 -6.92
N CYS A 114 -11.33 -8.03 -5.93
CA CYS A 114 -11.58 -8.74 -4.66
C CYS A 114 -12.80 -8.17 -3.90
N ALA A 115 -12.97 -6.85 -3.88
CA ALA A 115 -14.13 -6.21 -3.25
C ALA A 115 -15.45 -6.61 -3.93
N VAL A 116 -15.48 -6.65 -5.26
CA VAL A 116 -16.66 -7.13 -6.00
C VAL A 116 -16.97 -8.60 -5.71
N LEU A 117 -15.94 -9.45 -5.56
CA LEU A 117 -16.15 -10.85 -5.17
C LEU A 117 -16.72 -10.95 -3.76
N SER A 118 -16.25 -10.13 -2.82
CA SER A 118 -16.79 -10.07 -1.46
C SER A 118 -18.26 -9.62 -1.44
N ASP A 119 -18.62 -8.62 -2.22
CA ASP A 119 -20.01 -8.21 -2.34
C ASP A 119 -20.90 -9.31 -2.93
N LYS A 120 -20.41 -10.04 -3.94
CA LYS A 120 -21.13 -11.17 -4.55
C LYS A 120 -21.30 -12.32 -3.56
N GLU A 121 -20.25 -12.69 -2.83
CA GLU A 121 -20.30 -13.71 -1.78
C GLU A 121 -21.41 -13.42 -0.76
N LEU A 122 -21.53 -12.18 -0.33
CA LEU A 122 -22.44 -11.78 0.73
C LEU A 122 -23.86 -11.51 0.25
N HIS A 123 -24.04 -10.98 -0.95
CA HIS A 123 -25.31 -10.35 -1.34
C HIS A 123 -25.90 -10.85 -2.66
N HIS A 124 -25.22 -11.70 -3.44
CA HIS A 124 -25.77 -12.14 -4.71
C HIS A 124 -26.98 -13.06 -4.50
N PRO A 125 -28.09 -12.89 -5.25
CA PRO A 125 -29.30 -13.71 -5.08
C PRO A 125 -29.07 -15.19 -5.40
N ASP A 126 -28.24 -15.51 -6.38
CA ASP A 126 -27.91 -16.87 -6.79
C ASP A 126 -26.86 -17.48 -5.86
N GLU A 127 -27.21 -18.61 -5.23
CA GLU A 127 -26.32 -19.33 -4.28
C GLU A 127 -25.06 -19.85 -4.93
N LYS A 128 -25.15 -20.30 -6.21
CA LYS A 128 -23.96 -20.77 -6.93
C LYS A 128 -22.97 -19.63 -7.15
N VAL A 129 -23.44 -18.45 -7.49
CA VAL A 129 -22.56 -17.27 -7.66
C VAL A 129 -21.92 -16.87 -6.34
N ARG A 130 -22.64 -16.97 -5.22
CA ARG A 130 -22.05 -16.72 -3.88
C ARG A 130 -20.93 -17.70 -3.58
N SER A 131 -21.17 -19.01 -3.79
CA SER A 131 -20.17 -20.05 -3.56
C SER A 131 -18.94 -19.89 -4.45
N ASP A 132 -19.12 -19.72 -5.75
CA ASP A 132 -18.02 -19.54 -6.72
C ASP A 132 -17.18 -18.28 -6.37
N SER A 133 -17.86 -17.21 -5.92
CA SER A 133 -17.19 -15.98 -5.50
C SER A 133 -16.40 -16.15 -4.21
N ALA A 134 -16.92 -16.87 -3.23
CA ALA A 134 -16.24 -17.18 -1.98
C ALA A 134 -14.98 -18.01 -2.21
N GLU A 135 -15.05 -19.05 -3.06
CA GLU A 135 -13.90 -19.89 -3.40
C GLU A 135 -12.78 -19.08 -4.09
N LEU A 136 -13.16 -18.26 -5.07
CA LEU A 136 -12.19 -17.41 -5.78
C LEU A 136 -11.60 -16.34 -4.85
N LEU A 137 -12.41 -15.72 -3.99
CA LEU A 137 -11.94 -14.73 -3.02
C LEU A 137 -10.99 -15.37 -2.00
N ALA A 138 -11.28 -16.57 -1.53
CA ALA A 138 -10.41 -17.31 -0.61
C ALA A 138 -9.02 -17.56 -1.22
N LEU A 139 -8.96 -17.90 -2.52
CA LEU A 139 -7.71 -18.05 -3.26
C LEU A 139 -6.97 -16.71 -3.44
N LEU A 140 -7.70 -15.66 -3.82
CA LEU A 140 -7.09 -14.37 -4.16
C LEU A 140 -6.65 -13.57 -2.94
N THR A 141 -7.30 -13.69 -1.79
CA THR A 141 -7.02 -12.88 -0.60
C THR A 141 -5.55 -12.94 -0.15
N PRO A 142 -4.91 -14.11 0.04
CA PRO A 142 -3.49 -14.16 0.40
C PRO A 142 -2.58 -13.66 -0.73
N ILE A 143 -2.93 -13.93 -1.98
CA ILE A 143 -2.18 -13.47 -3.15
C ILE A 143 -2.23 -11.94 -3.24
N ALA A 144 -3.41 -11.35 -3.17
CA ALA A 144 -3.60 -9.91 -3.23
C ALA A 144 -2.84 -9.20 -2.10
N LYS A 145 -2.95 -9.70 -0.85
CA LYS A 145 -2.23 -9.13 0.30
C LYS A 145 -0.73 -9.14 0.06
N ALA A 146 -0.13 -10.30 -0.23
CA ALA A 146 1.31 -10.42 -0.42
C ALA A 146 1.79 -9.58 -1.61
N PHE A 147 1.16 -9.74 -2.77
CA PHE A 147 1.53 -9.05 -3.99
C PHE A 147 1.46 -7.53 -3.85
N VAL A 148 0.37 -7.00 -3.30
CA VAL A 148 0.18 -5.53 -3.17
C VAL A 148 1.13 -4.95 -2.13
N THR A 149 1.36 -5.63 -0.99
CA THR A 149 2.24 -5.09 0.05
C THR A 149 3.72 -5.14 -0.36
N ASP A 150 4.18 -6.20 -1.00
CA ASP A 150 5.58 -6.32 -1.43
C ASP A 150 5.91 -5.29 -2.52
N ASN A 151 5.03 -5.17 -3.53
CA ASN A 151 5.22 -4.19 -4.60
C ASN A 151 4.97 -2.74 -4.14
N GLY A 152 4.07 -2.53 -3.18
CA GLY A 152 3.84 -1.23 -2.58
C GLY A 152 5.06 -0.72 -1.82
N PHE A 153 5.73 -1.59 -1.05
CA PHE A 153 7.00 -1.24 -0.41
C PHE A 153 8.07 -0.89 -1.44
N ALA A 154 8.24 -1.69 -2.50
CA ALA A 154 9.19 -1.41 -3.56
C ALA A 154 8.88 -0.06 -4.25
N ALA A 155 7.62 0.21 -4.54
CA ALA A 155 7.18 1.46 -5.18
C ALA A 155 7.41 2.69 -4.29
N THR A 156 7.11 2.62 -3.00
CA THR A 156 7.36 3.73 -2.06
C THR A 156 8.85 4.03 -1.93
N ASN A 157 9.70 2.99 -1.94
CA ASN A 157 11.16 3.14 -1.94
C ASN A 157 11.68 3.80 -3.24
N GLU A 158 11.16 3.41 -4.41
CA GLU A 158 11.49 4.07 -5.69
C GLU A 158 11.05 5.54 -5.68
N CYS A 159 9.88 5.85 -5.13
CA CYS A 159 9.39 7.22 -4.98
C CYS A 159 10.27 8.06 -4.05
N LEU A 160 10.75 7.50 -2.95
CA LEU A 160 11.73 8.13 -2.06
C LEU A 160 13.03 8.43 -2.83
N GLN A 161 13.49 7.48 -3.66
CA GLN A 161 14.71 7.65 -4.46
C GLN A 161 14.60 8.80 -5.46
N VAL A 162 13.42 9.10 -6.02
CA VAL A 162 13.18 10.25 -6.89
C VAL A 162 13.55 11.58 -6.21
N PHE A 163 13.39 11.69 -4.90
CA PHE A 163 13.78 12.86 -4.10
C PHE A 163 15.30 12.96 -3.88
N GLY A 164 16.06 11.90 -4.17
CA GLY A 164 17.49 11.84 -3.86
C GLY A 164 17.76 12.07 -2.37
N GLY A 165 18.72 12.93 -2.01
CA GLY A 165 19.03 13.22 -0.61
C GLY A 165 17.85 13.81 0.19
N HIS A 166 16.97 14.56 -0.46
CA HIS A 166 15.77 15.09 0.19
C HIS A 166 14.81 13.99 0.67
N GLY A 167 14.73 12.84 -0.03
CA GLY A 167 13.89 11.72 0.39
C GLY A 167 14.29 11.11 1.73
N TYR A 168 15.54 11.29 2.16
CA TYR A 168 16.07 10.81 3.43
C TYR A 168 15.86 11.80 4.60
N ILE A 169 15.34 13.00 4.30
CA ILE A 169 15.13 14.08 5.27
C ILE A 169 13.66 14.06 5.72
N LYS A 170 13.44 14.07 7.06
CA LYS A 170 12.09 13.94 7.66
C LYS A 170 11.10 15.02 7.22
N GLU A 171 11.58 16.25 7.01
CA GLU A 171 10.77 17.39 6.60
C GLU A 171 10.08 17.19 5.23
N TRP A 172 10.60 16.28 4.40
CA TRP A 172 9.98 15.92 3.14
C TRP A 172 8.93 14.81 3.25
N GLY A 173 8.90 14.08 4.37
CA GLY A 173 7.88 13.07 4.70
C GLY A 173 7.96 11.77 3.91
N MET A 174 8.80 11.66 2.90
CA MET A 174 8.89 10.47 2.03
C MET A 174 9.37 9.21 2.77
N GLU A 175 10.24 9.38 3.75
CA GLU A 175 10.77 8.28 4.57
C GLU A 175 9.69 7.59 5.40
N GLN A 176 8.66 8.33 5.81
CA GLN A 176 7.53 7.78 6.55
C GLN A 176 6.72 6.81 5.69
N PHE A 177 6.46 7.13 4.43
CA PHE A 177 5.72 6.23 3.54
C PHE A 177 6.44 4.89 3.37
N VAL A 178 7.77 4.91 3.27
CA VAL A 178 8.58 3.68 3.18
C VAL A 178 8.51 2.86 4.47
N ARG A 179 8.60 3.52 5.65
CA ARG A 179 8.52 2.85 6.95
C ARG A 179 7.12 2.28 7.21
N ASP A 180 6.09 3.00 6.82
CA ASP A 180 4.70 2.59 7.02
C ASP A 180 4.26 1.49 6.03
N ALA A 181 4.90 1.40 4.85
CA ALA A 181 4.66 0.37 3.86
C ALA A 181 5.38 -0.96 4.17
N ARG A 182 6.43 -0.95 5.03
CA ARG A 182 7.22 -2.13 5.40
C ARG A 182 6.54 -2.90 6.51
#